data_86bf6d741c07c7ca3d044713fc63a744
#
_entry.id   86bf6d741c07c7ca3d044713fc63a744
#
_cell.length_a   1.000
_cell.length_b   1.000
_cell.length_c   1.000
_cell.angle_alpha   90.00
_cell.angle_beta   90.00
_cell.angle_gamma   90.00
#
_symmetry.space_group_name_H-M   'P 1'
#
loop_
_entity.id
_entity.type
_entity.pdbx_description
1 polymer ?
#
loop_
_entity_poly.entity_id
_entity_poly.type
_entity_poly.pdbx_seq_one_letter_code
_entity_poly.pdbx_strand_id
1 'polypeptide(L)'
;MSRRCKPKTDPDNPGRYLHNGQKAKSSLNKSILDAGWRQFRTMLEYKAEWYGRQLTVIDQWYPSSQICHTCGKNTGRKTLDVRTWECPYCHTMQDRDLNAAVNILSAGLAVRACGDSRLIEATLR
;
A
#
# COMPACT_ATOMS: atom_id res chain seq x y z
N MET A 1 6.77 -6.28 -5.71
CA MET A 1 8.08 -6.05 -6.39
C MET A 1 8.00 -4.81 -7.25
N SER A 2 9.05 -3.97 -7.26
CA SER A 2 9.07 -2.79 -8.13
C SER A 2 9.25 -3.21 -9.60
N ARG A 3 8.62 -2.48 -10.53
CA ARG A 3 8.75 -2.75 -11.96
C ARG A 3 10.21 -2.60 -12.42
N ARG A 4 10.63 -3.43 -13.39
CA ARG A 4 11.94 -3.31 -14.03
C ARG A 4 12.20 -1.89 -14.53
N CYS A 5 13.42 -1.40 -14.35
CA CYS A 5 13.83 -0.13 -14.95
C CYS A 5 13.79 -0.23 -16.47
N LYS A 6 13.11 0.73 -17.12
CA LYS A 6 13.16 0.86 -18.57
C LYS A 6 14.52 1.41 -18.98
N PRO A 7 15.08 0.99 -20.13
CA PRO A 7 16.28 1.61 -20.69
C PRO A 7 15.99 3.09 -20.96
N LYS A 8 16.94 3.94 -20.60
CA LYS A 8 16.88 5.39 -20.84
C LYS A 8 17.91 5.71 -21.93
N THR A 9 17.46 6.03 -23.13
CA THR A 9 18.32 6.40 -24.25
C THR A 9 18.85 7.82 -24.07
N ASP A 10 20.09 8.05 -24.50
CA ASP A 10 20.70 9.37 -24.54
C ASP A 10 20.14 10.15 -25.75
N PRO A 11 19.50 11.33 -25.51
CA PRO A 11 18.92 12.11 -26.61
C PRO A 11 19.99 12.66 -27.58
N ASP A 12 21.21 12.87 -27.09
CA ASP A 12 22.30 13.48 -27.88
C ASP A 12 23.16 12.44 -28.62
N ASN A 13 23.09 11.16 -28.23
CA ASN A 13 23.89 10.08 -28.79
C ASN A 13 23.03 8.82 -29.05
N PRO A 14 22.54 8.62 -30.30
CA PRO A 14 21.77 7.44 -30.67
C PRO A 14 22.57 6.14 -30.43
N GLY A 15 22.05 5.24 -29.65
CA GLY A 15 22.69 3.96 -29.28
C GLY A 15 23.40 3.94 -27.93
N ARG A 16 23.55 5.07 -27.27
CA ARG A 16 24.03 5.14 -25.87
C ARG A 16 22.88 5.14 -24.88
N TYR A 17 23.04 4.43 -23.76
CA TYR A 17 22.07 4.37 -22.67
C TYR A 17 22.60 5.14 -21.46
N LEU A 18 21.73 5.97 -20.89
CA LEU A 18 21.99 6.68 -19.65
C LEU A 18 21.75 5.78 -18.44
N HIS A 19 22.34 6.16 -17.31
CA HIS A 19 22.14 5.47 -16.04
C HIS A 19 20.67 5.55 -15.62
N ASN A 20 20.03 4.39 -15.43
CA ASN A 20 18.58 4.27 -15.17
C ASN A 20 18.23 3.87 -13.76
N GLY A 21 19.16 3.90 -12.82
CA GLY A 21 18.95 3.53 -11.42
C GLY A 21 18.72 2.04 -11.16
N GLN A 22 19.07 1.16 -12.11
CA GLN A 22 18.85 -0.29 -12.00
C GLN A 22 19.49 -0.90 -10.75
N LYS A 23 20.74 -0.50 -10.43
CA LYS A 23 21.43 -0.99 -9.21
C LYS A 23 20.68 -0.61 -7.94
N ALA A 24 20.25 0.64 -7.82
CA ALA A 24 19.49 1.12 -6.67
C ALA A 24 18.16 0.37 -6.51
N LYS A 25 17.43 0.13 -7.61
CA LYS A 25 16.20 -0.67 -7.57
C LYS A 25 16.43 -2.14 -7.22
N SER A 26 17.52 -2.73 -7.71
CA SER A 26 17.89 -4.12 -7.36
C SER A 26 18.19 -4.25 -5.89
N SER A 27 18.97 -3.31 -5.33
CA SER A 27 19.28 -3.25 -3.90
C SER A 27 18.03 -3.08 -3.04
N LEU A 28 17.15 -2.15 -3.42
CA LEU A 28 15.86 -1.95 -2.74
C LEU A 28 14.98 -3.20 -2.78
N ASN A 29 14.87 -3.86 -3.93
CA ASN A 29 14.11 -5.09 -4.05
C ASN A 29 14.64 -6.21 -3.16
N LYS A 30 15.97 -6.35 -3.05
CA LYS A 30 16.61 -7.29 -2.15
C LYS A 30 16.24 -6.97 -0.70
N SER A 31 16.39 -5.73 -0.26
CA SER A 31 16.03 -5.30 1.10
C SER A 31 14.55 -5.55 1.43
N ILE A 32 13.65 -5.32 0.47
CA ILE A 32 12.21 -5.61 0.65
C ILE A 32 11.96 -7.12 0.81
N LEU A 33 12.64 -7.95 0.02
CA LEU A 33 12.52 -9.42 0.13
C LEU A 33 13.12 -9.93 1.44
N ASP A 34 14.25 -9.39 1.86
CA ASP A 34 14.94 -9.74 3.11
C ASP A 34 14.12 -9.34 4.36
N ALA A 35 13.21 -8.37 4.24
CA ALA A 35 12.30 -7.97 5.31
C ALA A 35 11.24 -9.01 5.70
N GLY A 36 11.16 -10.13 4.97
CA GLY A 36 10.34 -11.29 5.35
C GLY A 36 8.82 -11.06 5.37
N TRP A 37 8.31 -10.12 4.58
CA TRP A 37 6.88 -9.77 4.55
C TRP A 37 5.95 -10.98 4.34
N ARG A 38 6.37 -11.95 3.52
CA ARG A 38 5.61 -13.18 3.32
C ARG A 38 5.55 -14.01 4.61
N GLN A 39 6.68 -14.15 5.32
CA GLN A 39 6.72 -14.87 6.59
C GLN A 39 5.85 -14.19 7.65
N PHE A 40 5.91 -12.86 7.72
CA PHE A 40 5.05 -12.08 8.62
C PHE A 40 3.56 -12.35 8.33
N ARG A 41 3.16 -12.33 7.07
CA ARG A 41 1.77 -12.64 6.68
C ARG A 41 1.37 -14.05 7.09
N THR A 42 2.20 -15.05 6.75
CA THR A 42 1.94 -16.46 7.13
C THR A 42 1.83 -16.61 8.65
N MET A 43 2.68 -15.91 9.42
CA MET A 43 2.59 -15.92 10.89
C MET A 43 1.28 -15.32 11.39
N LEU A 44 0.78 -14.26 10.77
CA LEU A 44 -0.51 -13.67 11.12
C LEU A 44 -1.66 -14.63 10.81
N GLU A 45 -1.62 -15.32 9.67
CA GLU A 45 -2.65 -16.26 9.22
C GLU A 45 -2.80 -17.43 10.23
N TYR A 46 -1.73 -18.18 10.51
CA TYR A 46 -1.85 -19.31 11.43
C TYR A 46 -2.11 -18.90 12.89
N LYS A 47 -1.56 -17.75 13.33
CA LYS A 47 -1.86 -17.26 14.69
C LYS A 47 -3.29 -16.77 14.81
N ALA A 48 -3.84 -16.13 13.78
CA ALA A 48 -5.24 -15.77 13.77
C ALA A 48 -6.14 -17.00 13.92
N GLU A 49 -5.83 -18.10 13.22
CA GLU A 49 -6.53 -19.37 13.35
C GLU A 49 -6.42 -19.94 14.78
N TRP A 50 -5.21 -20.01 15.35
CA TRP A 50 -5.00 -20.50 16.71
C TRP A 50 -5.78 -19.73 17.78
N TYR A 51 -5.89 -18.42 17.61
CA TYR A 51 -6.59 -17.57 18.58
C TYR A 51 -8.08 -17.35 18.22
N GLY A 52 -8.61 -18.08 17.24
CA GLY A 52 -10.00 -17.89 16.77
C GLY A 52 -10.27 -16.46 16.27
N ARG A 53 -9.26 -15.80 15.71
CA ARG A 53 -9.35 -14.46 15.14
C ARG A 53 -9.43 -14.56 13.63
N GLN A 54 -10.05 -13.57 13.00
CA GLN A 54 -10.16 -13.51 11.55
C GLN A 54 -9.19 -12.46 10.99
N LEU A 55 -8.34 -12.88 10.05
CA LEU A 55 -7.49 -11.98 9.28
C LEU A 55 -8.22 -11.58 8.00
N THR A 56 -8.45 -10.28 7.81
CA THR A 56 -9.06 -9.74 6.60
C THR A 56 -8.01 -8.98 5.79
N VAL A 57 -7.86 -9.32 4.54
CA VAL A 57 -6.94 -8.63 3.61
C VAL A 57 -7.77 -7.75 2.71
N ILE A 58 -7.42 -6.46 2.65
CA ILE A 58 -8.07 -5.49 1.76
C ILE A 58 -7.30 -5.36 0.45
N ASP A 59 -7.93 -4.73 -0.56
CA ASP A 59 -7.29 -4.46 -1.85
C ASP A 59 -6.00 -3.64 -1.65
N GLN A 60 -4.91 -4.08 -2.28
CA GLN A 60 -3.61 -3.41 -2.25
C GLN A 60 -3.65 -1.99 -2.85
N TRP A 61 -4.62 -1.68 -3.69
CA TRP A 61 -4.79 -0.39 -4.35
C TRP A 61 -5.76 0.53 -3.62
N TYR A 62 -6.30 0.09 -2.49
CA TYR A 62 -7.21 0.90 -1.69
C TYR A 62 -6.53 2.22 -1.25
N PRO A 63 -7.08 3.38 -1.61
CA PRO A 63 -6.41 4.67 -1.40
C PRO A 63 -6.53 5.19 0.04
N SER A 64 -6.16 4.38 1.02
CA SER A 64 -6.35 4.63 2.45
C SER A 64 -5.80 5.98 2.93
N SER A 65 -4.65 6.42 2.41
CA SER A 65 -4.04 7.70 2.78
C SER A 65 -4.62 8.92 2.05
N GLN A 66 -5.48 8.71 1.05
CA GLN A 66 -6.09 9.78 0.26
C GLN A 66 -7.50 10.12 0.73
N ILE A 67 -8.18 9.18 1.38
CA ILE A 67 -9.53 9.35 1.89
C ILE A 67 -9.46 9.93 3.30
N CYS A 68 -10.27 10.95 3.58
CA CYS A 68 -10.46 11.46 4.94
C CYS A 68 -11.37 10.49 5.71
N HIS A 69 -10.91 9.94 6.84
CA HIS A 69 -11.72 8.99 7.61
C HIS A 69 -12.96 9.63 8.25
N THR A 70 -12.94 10.95 8.48
CA THR A 70 -14.04 11.68 9.12
C THR A 70 -15.21 11.93 8.15
N CYS A 71 -14.94 12.38 6.92
CA CYS A 71 -15.98 12.72 5.96
C CYS A 71 -16.08 11.78 4.75
N GLY A 72 -15.20 10.81 4.62
CA GLY A 72 -15.17 9.83 3.53
C GLY A 72 -14.73 10.36 2.17
N LYS A 73 -14.44 11.67 2.05
CA LYS A 73 -14.09 12.28 0.76
C LYS A 73 -12.63 12.03 0.39
N ASN A 74 -12.40 11.79 -0.89
CA ASN A 74 -11.04 11.66 -1.42
C ASN A 74 -10.42 13.06 -1.56
N THR A 75 -9.31 13.26 -0.87
CA THR A 75 -8.56 14.54 -0.81
C THR A 75 -7.31 14.52 -1.69
N GLY A 76 -7.15 13.49 -2.52
CA GLY A 76 -6.02 13.34 -3.43
C GLY A 76 -4.73 12.86 -2.76
N ARG A 77 -3.72 12.65 -3.61
CA ARG A 77 -2.42 12.13 -3.19
C ARG A 77 -1.60 13.23 -2.53
N LYS A 78 -1.03 12.93 -1.38
CA LYS A 78 -0.13 13.80 -0.62
C LYS A 78 1.33 13.37 -0.82
N THR A 79 2.25 14.31 -0.72
CA THR A 79 3.69 14.01 -0.76
C THR A 79 4.12 13.26 0.50
N LEU A 80 5.26 12.57 0.44
CA LEU A 80 5.70 11.65 1.52
C LEU A 80 6.15 12.37 2.80
N ASP A 81 6.54 13.61 2.69
CA ASP A 81 6.97 14.50 3.77
C ASP A 81 5.79 15.05 4.59
N VAL A 82 4.57 15.06 4.04
CA VAL A 82 3.38 15.51 4.76
C VAL A 82 2.92 14.44 5.75
N ARG A 83 3.09 14.70 7.04
CA ARG A 83 2.64 13.82 8.14
C ARG A 83 1.27 14.21 8.65
N THR A 84 1.03 15.49 8.82
CA THR A 84 -0.25 16.06 9.25
C THR A 84 -0.85 16.93 8.16
N TRP A 85 -2.17 16.92 8.02
CA TRP A 85 -2.87 17.71 7.00
C TRP A 85 -4.28 18.04 7.44
N GLU A 86 -4.80 19.15 6.94
CA GLU A 86 -6.19 19.55 7.13
C GLU A 86 -7.05 19.08 5.96
N CYS A 87 -8.22 18.51 6.26
CA CYS A 87 -9.15 18.09 5.23
C CYS A 87 -9.84 19.32 4.59
N PRO A 88 -9.77 19.51 3.26
CA PRO A 88 -10.38 20.67 2.61
C PRO A 88 -11.91 20.69 2.64
N TYR A 89 -12.54 19.59 3.05
CA TYR A 89 -14.00 19.44 3.07
C TYR A 89 -14.61 19.55 4.47
N CYS A 90 -13.97 18.99 5.48
CA CYS A 90 -14.50 18.98 6.85
C CYS A 90 -13.59 19.71 7.85
N HIS A 91 -12.49 20.28 7.39
CA HIS A 91 -11.53 21.06 8.18
C HIS A 91 -10.94 20.36 9.41
N THR A 92 -11.06 19.02 9.45
CA THR A 92 -10.47 18.21 10.51
C THR A 92 -8.98 18.00 10.25
N MET A 93 -8.15 18.24 11.27
CA MET A 93 -6.74 17.91 11.25
C MET A 93 -6.56 16.39 11.31
N GLN A 94 -5.78 15.84 10.40
CA GLN A 94 -5.53 14.41 10.26
C GLN A 94 -4.04 14.11 10.40
N ASP A 95 -3.69 13.11 11.20
CA ASP A 95 -2.43 12.41 11.06
C ASP A 95 -2.55 11.39 9.92
N ARG A 96 -1.57 11.36 9.03
CA ARG A 96 -1.60 10.57 7.81
C ARG A 96 -1.68 9.08 8.06
N ASP A 97 -0.88 8.59 9.00
CA ASP A 97 -0.75 7.16 9.27
C ASP A 97 -1.98 6.67 10.07
N LEU A 98 -2.44 7.47 11.04
CA LEU A 98 -3.66 7.18 11.79
C LEU A 98 -4.90 7.21 10.88
N ASN A 99 -5.02 8.22 10.00
CA ASN A 99 -6.09 8.28 9.02
C ASN A 99 -6.12 7.05 8.10
N ALA A 100 -4.95 6.62 7.62
CA ALA A 100 -4.85 5.43 6.79
C ALA A 100 -5.24 4.16 7.56
N ALA A 101 -4.81 4.01 8.82
CA ALA A 101 -5.15 2.87 9.65
C ALA A 101 -6.67 2.75 9.90
N VAL A 102 -7.35 3.87 10.21
CA VAL A 102 -8.80 3.89 10.38
C VAL A 102 -9.54 3.53 9.10
N ASN A 103 -9.10 4.06 7.95
CA ASN A 103 -9.68 3.72 6.65
C ASN A 103 -9.50 2.23 6.29
N ILE A 104 -8.33 1.66 6.58
CA ILE A 104 -8.05 0.22 6.38
C ILE A 104 -8.97 -0.63 7.26
N LEU A 105 -9.12 -0.25 8.53
CA LEU A 105 -10.02 -0.94 9.45
C LEU A 105 -11.47 -0.90 8.93
N SER A 106 -11.96 0.26 8.54
CA SER A 106 -13.31 0.43 8.01
C SER A 106 -13.55 -0.40 6.75
N ALA A 107 -12.58 -0.42 5.81
CA ALA A 107 -12.65 -1.25 4.62
C ALA A 107 -12.67 -2.75 4.94
N GLY A 108 -11.84 -3.20 5.88
CA GLY A 108 -11.82 -4.59 6.33
C GLY A 108 -13.12 -5.04 6.99
N LEU A 109 -13.74 -4.17 7.78
CA LEU A 109 -15.05 -4.43 8.39
C LEU A 109 -16.16 -4.49 7.34
N ALA A 110 -16.13 -3.62 6.33
CA ALA A 110 -17.09 -3.63 5.23
C ALA A 110 -17.01 -4.93 4.41
N VAL A 111 -15.81 -5.41 4.08
CA VAL A 111 -15.60 -6.70 3.40
C VAL A 111 -16.23 -7.85 4.19
N ARG A 112 -16.07 -7.86 5.51
CA ARG A 112 -16.69 -8.89 6.37
C ARG A 112 -18.21 -8.80 6.40
N ALA A 113 -18.77 -7.60 6.45
CA ALA A 113 -20.22 -7.39 6.50
C ALA A 113 -20.91 -7.82 5.20
N CYS A 114 -20.25 -7.61 4.06
CA CYS A 114 -20.78 -8.00 2.74
C CYS A 114 -20.64 -9.50 2.43
N GLY A 115 -19.92 -10.28 3.24
CA GLY A 115 -19.69 -11.71 3.00
C GLY A 115 -18.94 -12.04 1.70
N ASP A 116 -18.27 -11.07 1.12
CA ASP A 116 -17.61 -11.21 -0.19
C ASP A 116 -16.25 -11.93 -0.05
N SER A 117 -16.31 -13.27 -0.15
CA SER A 117 -15.14 -14.13 -0.18
C SER A 117 -14.25 -13.93 -1.41
N ARG A 118 -14.71 -13.20 -2.43
CA ARG A 118 -14.00 -13.00 -3.72
C ARG A 118 -12.72 -12.17 -3.61
N LEU A 119 -12.57 -11.35 -2.59
CA LEU A 119 -11.35 -10.56 -2.37
C LEU A 119 -10.20 -11.40 -1.76
N ILE A 120 -10.51 -12.58 -1.21
CA ILE A 120 -9.51 -13.49 -0.64
C ILE A 120 -8.77 -14.26 -1.75
N GLU A 121 -9.47 -14.63 -2.83
CA GLU A 121 -8.89 -15.42 -3.93
C GLU A 121 -8.03 -14.61 -4.91
N ALA A 122 -8.28 -13.31 -5.07
CA ALA A 122 -7.51 -12.47 -5.99
C ALA A 122 -6.05 -12.22 -5.56
N THR A 123 -5.68 -12.61 -4.33
CA THR A 123 -4.34 -12.38 -3.77
C THR A 123 -3.47 -13.64 -3.74
N LEU A 124 -3.99 -14.79 -4.19
CA LEU A 124 -3.26 -16.08 -4.22
C LEU A 124 -2.62 -16.40 -5.59
N ARG A 125 -2.61 -15.47 -6.54
CA ARG A 125 -1.92 -15.63 -7.85
C ARG A 125 -0.71 -14.71 -7.99
#